data_4c6dff7d41cfeba0e08286aa6e26058d
#
_entry.id   4c6dff7d41cfeba0e08286aa6e26058d
#
_cell.length_a   1.000
_cell.length_b   1.000
_cell.length_c   1.000
_cell.angle_alpha   90.00
_cell.angle_beta   90.00
_cell.angle_gamma   90.00
#
_symmetry.space_group_name_H-M   'P 1'
#
loop_
_entity.id
_entity.type
_entity.pdbx_description
1 polymer ?
#
loop_
_entity_poly.entity_id
_entity_poly.type
_entity_poly.pdbx_seq_one_letter_code
_entity_poly.pdbx_strand_id
1 'polypeptide(L)'
;YKGAQVIGGAIFDTKADLTNPLLYGYDYESIPVFRNSTLMMTRAKSAYANPLMYTNSPLLSGYISSENLGKLKNTAAVQIDTVGKGKIITFTDNPNFRAFWYGTNKLFLNAIFFGEVIRTN
;
A
#
# COMPACT_ATOMS: atom_id res chain seq x y z
N TYR A 1 -4.76 -20.52 18.04
CA TYR A 1 -3.92 -19.63 18.84
C TYR A 1 -3.93 -18.21 18.26
N LYS A 2 -4.47 -17.27 19.02
CA LYS A 2 -4.68 -15.89 18.55
C LYS A 2 -3.38 -15.16 18.18
N GLY A 3 -2.28 -15.47 18.86
CA GLY A 3 -0.99 -14.84 18.58
C GLY A 3 -0.44 -15.13 17.18
N ALA A 4 -0.83 -16.26 16.59
CA ALA A 4 -0.41 -16.61 15.23
C ALA A 4 -1.15 -15.80 14.15
N GLN A 5 -2.24 -15.11 14.51
CA GLN A 5 -3.05 -14.33 13.57
C GLN A 5 -2.65 -12.85 13.47
N VAL A 6 -1.70 -12.41 14.29
CA VAL A 6 -1.17 -11.03 14.19
C VAL A 6 -0.09 -10.96 13.12
N ILE A 7 0.05 -9.80 12.50
CA ILE A 7 1.16 -9.48 11.62
C ILE A 7 2.13 -8.62 12.44
N GLY A 8 3.17 -9.25 12.98
CA GLY A 8 4.13 -8.59 13.88
C GLY A 8 5.15 -7.72 13.18
N GLY A 9 5.21 -7.80 11.87
CA GLY A 9 6.12 -7.07 11.01
C GLY A 9 6.64 -7.98 9.91
N ALA A 10 6.32 -7.65 8.67
CA ALA A 10 6.75 -8.41 7.50
C ALA A 10 6.86 -7.47 6.29
N ILE A 11 7.57 -7.93 5.27
CA ILE A 11 7.76 -7.20 4.03
C ILE A 11 6.96 -7.90 2.94
N PHE A 12 6.14 -7.14 2.24
CA PHE A 12 5.24 -7.64 1.21
C PHE A 12 5.51 -6.97 -0.13
N ASP A 13 5.29 -7.74 -1.20
CA ASP A 13 5.38 -7.23 -2.57
C ASP A 13 4.07 -6.60 -2.99
N THR A 14 4.17 -5.40 -3.59
CA THR A 14 3.03 -4.69 -4.15
C THR A 14 3.29 -4.36 -5.61
N LYS A 15 2.21 -4.23 -6.37
CA LYS A 15 2.24 -3.77 -7.75
C LYS A 15 1.78 -2.31 -7.80
N ALA A 16 2.61 -1.45 -8.39
CA ALA A 16 2.39 -0.02 -8.48
C ALA A 16 1.83 0.39 -9.85
N ASP A 17 0.89 1.33 -9.85
CA ASP A 17 0.47 2.03 -11.05
C ASP A 17 1.37 3.26 -11.26
N LEU A 18 2.38 3.11 -12.11
CA LEU A 18 3.38 4.16 -12.36
C LEU A 18 2.80 5.40 -13.07
N THR A 19 1.57 5.33 -13.57
CA THR A 19 0.88 6.48 -14.17
C THR A 19 0.27 7.42 -13.12
N ASN A 20 0.17 6.96 -11.86
CA ASN A 20 -0.39 7.78 -10.78
C ASN A 20 0.69 8.72 -10.22
N PRO A 21 0.39 10.02 -9.98
CA PRO A 21 1.37 10.96 -9.42
C PRO A 21 1.95 10.52 -8.07
N LEU A 22 1.24 9.69 -7.30
CA LEU A 22 1.75 9.13 -6.05
C LEU A 22 3.03 8.32 -6.25
N LEU A 23 3.20 7.73 -7.43
CA LEU A 23 4.36 6.90 -7.78
C LEU A 23 5.47 7.69 -8.50
N TYR A 24 5.42 9.02 -8.49
CA TYR A 24 6.46 9.84 -9.10
C TYR A 24 7.84 9.51 -8.56
N GLY A 25 8.78 9.28 -9.46
CA GLY A 25 10.16 8.92 -9.10
C GLY A 25 10.40 7.43 -8.90
N TYR A 26 9.38 6.58 -9.06
CA TYR A 26 9.54 5.12 -9.07
C TYR A 26 9.68 4.60 -10.49
N ASP A 27 10.67 3.73 -10.71
CA ASP A 27 10.97 3.12 -12.02
C ASP A 27 10.47 1.68 -12.14
N TYR A 28 10.08 1.07 -11.02
CA TYR A 28 9.67 -0.33 -10.96
C TYR A 28 8.24 -0.47 -10.48
N GLU A 29 7.49 -1.40 -11.10
CA GLU A 29 6.12 -1.73 -10.68
C GLU A 29 6.06 -2.51 -9.36
N SER A 30 7.12 -3.26 -9.04
CA SER A 30 7.21 -4.02 -7.80
C SER A 30 7.84 -3.17 -6.69
N ILE A 31 7.06 -2.87 -5.66
CA ILE A 31 7.51 -2.05 -4.53
C ILE A 31 7.33 -2.85 -3.24
N PRO A 32 8.44 -3.21 -2.55
CA PRO A 32 8.34 -3.83 -1.22
C PRO A 32 7.81 -2.84 -0.19
N VAL A 33 6.85 -3.27 0.62
CA VAL A 33 6.29 -2.45 1.69
C VAL A 33 6.39 -3.17 3.03
N PHE A 34 6.62 -2.42 4.09
CA PHE A 34 6.60 -2.94 5.46
C PHE A 34 5.21 -2.79 6.06
N ARG A 35 4.74 -3.85 6.69
CA ARG A 35 3.41 -3.87 7.30
C ARG A 35 3.46 -4.58 8.65
N ASN A 36 2.81 -3.99 9.64
CA ASN A 36 2.70 -4.55 11.00
C ASN A 36 1.27 -4.47 11.56
N SER A 37 0.27 -4.45 10.70
CA SER A 37 -1.13 -4.45 11.12
C SER A 37 -1.95 -5.47 10.35
N THR A 38 -3.12 -5.83 10.88
CA THR A 38 -4.07 -6.75 10.23
C THR A 38 -5.17 -6.02 9.46
N LEU A 39 -5.12 -4.68 9.40
CA LEU A 39 -6.07 -3.89 8.62
C LEU A 39 -5.89 -4.15 7.13
N MET A 40 -6.98 -4.41 6.44
CA MET A 40 -7.00 -4.69 5.01
C MET A 40 -8.08 -3.85 4.35
N MET A 41 -7.77 -3.29 3.17
CA MET A 41 -8.73 -2.49 2.40
C MET A 41 -9.17 -3.25 1.17
N THR A 42 -10.48 -3.40 1.03
CA THR A 42 -11.06 -3.94 -0.21
C THR A 42 -10.74 -3.01 -1.38
N ARG A 43 -10.42 -3.59 -2.51
CA ARG A 43 -10.15 -2.85 -3.73
C ARG A 43 -11.31 -1.93 -4.09
N ALA A 44 -11.03 -0.66 -4.39
CA ALA A 44 -12.01 0.28 -4.91
C ALA A 44 -12.41 -0.07 -6.35
N LYS A 45 -13.60 0.36 -6.76
CA LYS A 45 -14.13 0.08 -8.11
C LYS A 45 -13.30 0.74 -9.21
N SER A 46 -12.85 1.97 -8.99
CA SER A 46 -11.98 2.67 -9.94
C SER A 46 -10.55 2.16 -9.82
N ALA A 47 -9.95 1.77 -10.94
CA ALA A 47 -8.56 1.32 -10.96
C ALA A 47 -7.59 2.42 -10.50
N TYR A 48 -7.90 3.68 -10.81
CA TYR A 48 -7.05 4.83 -10.42
C TYR A 48 -7.09 5.14 -8.93
N ALA A 49 -8.07 4.61 -8.20
CA ALA A 49 -8.18 4.77 -6.75
C ALA A 49 -7.32 3.76 -5.98
N ASN A 50 -6.67 2.81 -6.64
CA ASN A 50 -5.82 1.79 -6.04
C ASN A 50 -4.41 1.84 -6.65
N PRO A 51 -3.60 2.87 -6.35
CA PRO A 51 -2.29 3.02 -6.99
C PRO A 51 -1.27 1.97 -6.56
N LEU A 52 -1.48 1.31 -5.44
CA LEU A 52 -0.60 0.28 -4.91
C LEU A 52 -1.43 -0.88 -4.39
N MET A 53 -1.25 -2.07 -4.98
CA MET A 53 -2.01 -3.28 -4.67
C MET A 53 -1.07 -4.40 -4.24
N TYR A 54 -1.47 -5.21 -3.25
CA TYR A 54 -0.75 -6.44 -2.93
C TYR A 54 -0.90 -7.46 -4.06
N THR A 55 0.19 -8.17 -4.37
CA THR A 55 0.21 -9.17 -5.45
C THR A 55 -0.44 -10.50 -5.03
N ASN A 56 -0.53 -11.46 -5.95
CA ASN A 56 -1.00 -12.82 -5.68
C ASN A 56 -0.07 -13.62 -4.75
N SER A 57 1.21 -13.25 -4.69
CA SER A 57 2.22 -13.87 -3.84
C SER A 57 2.97 -12.78 -3.07
N PRO A 58 2.29 -12.09 -2.12
CA PRO A 58 2.81 -10.84 -1.58
C PRO A 58 3.93 -11.02 -0.55
N LEU A 59 4.05 -12.15 0.13
CA LEU A 59 5.05 -12.30 1.20
C LEU A 59 6.46 -12.39 0.63
N LEU A 60 7.31 -11.41 0.98
CA LEU A 60 8.72 -11.41 0.64
C LEU A 60 9.62 -11.85 1.78
N SER A 61 9.32 -11.38 3.00
CA SER A 61 10.12 -11.68 4.19
C SER A 61 9.28 -11.52 5.45
N GLY A 62 9.55 -12.34 6.45
CA GLY A 62 8.83 -12.32 7.72
C GLY A 62 7.76 -13.39 7.80
N TYR A 63 6.86 -13.24 8.77
CA TYR A 63 5.81 -14.21 9.04
C TYR A 63 4.42 -13.61 8.89
N ILE A 64 3.53 -14.36 8.25
CA ILE A 64 2.10 -14.11 8.21
C ILE A 64 1.38 -15.46 8.21
N SER A 65 0.25 -15.57 8.93
CA SER A 65 -0.56 -16.78 8.87
C SER A 65 -1.14 -16.99 7.47
N SER A 66 -1.36 -18.26 7.10
CA SER A 66 -1.95 -18.58 5.79
C SER A 66 -3.35 -17.99 5.62
N GLU A 67 -4.12 -17.86 6.70
CA GLU A 67 -5.42 -17.21 6.68
C GLU A 67 -5.30 -15.72 6.32
N ASN A 68 -4.41 -14.99 7.01
CA ASN A 68 -4.20 -13.57 6.74
C ASN A 68 -3.58 -13.35 5.36
N LEU A 69 -2.66 -14.23 4.94
CA LEU A 69 -2.07 -14.16 3.60
C LEU A 69 -3.14 -14.30 2.51
N GLY A 70 -4.08 -15.24 2.69
CA GLY A 70 -5.20 -15.41 1.76
C GLY A 70 -6.10 -14.18 1.66
N LYS A 71 -6.33 -13.51 2.79
CA LYS A 71 -7.12 -12.26 2.85
C LYS A 71 -6.36 -11.07 2.23
N LEU A 72 -5.04 -11.05 2.35
CA LEU A 72 -4.21 -9.94 1.89
C LEU A 72 -4.07 -9.88 0.37
N LYS A 73 -4.07 -11.03 -0.28
CA LYS A 73 -3.88 -11.11 -1.74
C LYS A 73 -4.88 -10.21 -2.49
N ASN A 74 -4.36 -9.42 -3.44
CA ASN A 74 -5.15 -8.53 -4.30
C ASN A 74 -5.95 -7.45 -3.56
N THR A 75 -5.61 -7.14 -2.30
CA THR A 75 -6.17 -5.98 -1.59
C THR A 75 -5.34 -4.73 -1.84
N ALA A 76 -5.92 -3.56 -1.57
CA ALA A 76 -5.20 -2.29 -1.75
C ALA A 76 -4.24 -2.03 -0.60
N ALA A 77 -2.98 -1.72 -0.92
CA ALA A 77 -2.01 -1.22 0.05
C ALA A 77 -2.19 0.28 0.28
N VAL A 78 -2.49 1.00 -0.79
CA VAL A 78 -2.81 2.43 -0.75
C VAL A 78 -4.10 2.65 -1.54
N GLN A 79 -5.00 3.46 -0.99
CA GLN A 79 -6.27 3.79 -1.61
C GLN A 79 -6.49 5.29 -1.56
N ILE A 80 -7.05 5.85 -2.64
CA ILE A 80 -7.32 7.28 -2.76
C ILE A 80 -8.81 7.47 -2.94
N ASP A 81 -9.41 8.28 -2.08
CA ASP A 81 -10.81 8.68 -2.16
C ASP A 81 -10.92 10.19 -2.42
N THR A 82 -11.86 10.57 -3.26
CA THR A 82 -12.21 11.97 -3.50
C THR A 82 -13.38 12.35 -2.61
N VAL A 83 -13.21 13.40 -1.80
CA VAL A 83 -14.26 13.95 -0.95
C VAL A 83 -14.40 15.44 -1.26
N GLY A 84 -15.44 15.80 -2.03
CA GLY A 84 -15.61 17.17 -2.53
C GLY A 84 -14.41 17.57 -3.39
N LYS A 85 -13.70 18.62 -3.01
CA LYS A 85 -12.46 19.09 -3.67
C LYS A 85 -11.19 18.48 -3.07
N GLY A 86 -11.31 17.73 -1.99
CA GLY A 86 -10.18 17.13 -1.28
C GLY A 86 -9.95 15.68 -1.65
N LYS A 87 -8.81 15.16 -1.20
CA LYS A 87 -8.42 13.76 -1.35
C LYS A 87 -8.10 13.16 0.00
N ILE A 88 -8.53 11.91 0.22
CA ILE A 88 -8.11 11.10 1.36
C ILE A 88 -7.23 9.98 0.81
N ILE A 89 -5.98 9.94 1.24
CA ILE A 89 -5.02 8.90 0.83
C ILE A 89 -4.76 8.02 2.05
N THR A 90 -5.17 6.76 1.95
CA THR A 90 -5.08 5.80 3.05
C THR A 90 -4.01 4.77 2.78
N PHE A 91 -3.08 4.60 3.72
CA PHE A 91 -2.03 3.58 3.69
C PHE A 91 -2.35 2.48 4.70
N THR A 92 -2.24 1.21 4.28
CA THR A 92 -2.33 0.06 5.20
C THR A 92 -0.97 -0.43 5.66
N ASP A 93 0.09 0.01 5.02
CA ASP A 93 1.48 -0.22 5.40
C ASP A 93 2.04 0.99 6.15
N ASN A 94 3.26 0.87 6.65
CA ASN A 94 3.98 1.98 7.28
C ASN A 94 5.09 2.47 6.34
N PRO A 95 4.85 3.52 5.52
CA PRO A 95 5.83 3.98 4.54
C PRO A 95 7.07 4.63 5.16
N ASN A 96 6.99 5.04 6.42
CA ASN A 96 8.07 5.72 7.13
C ASN A 96 8.59 4.92 8.31
N PHE A 97 8.51 3.58 8.26
CA PHE A 97 8.91 2.73 9.39
C PHE A 97 10.30 3.09 9.91
N ARG A 98 10.35 3.55 11.17
CA ARG A 98 11.56 4.01 11.88
C ARG A 98 12.37 5.06 11.11
N ALA A 99 11.75 5.81 10.21
CA ALA A 99 12.36 6.86 9.39
C ALA A 99 13.59 6.42 8.55
N PHE A 100 13.85 5.12 8.40
CA PHE A 100 14.97 4.62 7.58
C PHE A 100 14.53 3.70 6.42
N TRP A 101 13.23 3.47 6.26
CA TRP A 101 12.69 2.67 5.14
C TRP A 101 12.54 3.53 3.88
N TYR A 102 13.65 3.81 3.22
CA TYR A 102 13.69 4.76 2.09
C TYR A 102 12.90 4.30 0.86
N GLY A 103 12.72 2.99 0.67
CA GLY A 103 11.99 2.45 -0.47
C GLY A 103 10.54 2.93 -0.58
N THR A 104 9.88 3.25 0.53
CA THR A 104 8.48 3.68 0.58
C THR A 104 8.29 5.09 1.12
N ASN A 105 9.32 5.72 1.67
CA ASN A 105 9.25 7.08 2.20
C ASN A 105 8.78 8.09 1.15
N LYS A 106 9.20 7.91 -0.10
CA LYS A 106 8.81 8.76 -1.23
C LYS A 106 7.30 8.73 -1.50
N LEU A 107 6.61 7.60 -1.23
CA LEU A 107 5.16 7.52 -1.36
C LEU A 107 4.45 8.53 -0.47
N PHE A 108 4.87 8.62 0.78
CA PHE A 108 4.30 9.58 1.73
C PHE A 108 4.56 11.03 1.30
N LEU A 109 5.77 11.33 0.86
CA LEU A 109 6.11 12.67 0.35
C LEU A 109 5.31 13.02 -0.90
N ASN A 110 5.16 12.08 -1.84
CA ASN A 110 4.35 12.30 -3.04
C ASN A 110 2.87 12.53 -2.71
N ALA A 111 2.33 11.85 -1.69
CA ALA A 111 0.96 12.09 -1.22
C ALA A 111 0.76 13.52 -0.75
N ILE A 112 1.75 14.09 -0.07
CA ILE A 112 1.72 15.48 0.40
C ILE A 112 1.83 16.46 -0.77
N PHE A 113 2.82 16.27 -1.66
CA PHE A 113 3.12 17.24 -2.72
C PHE A 113 2.18 17.15 -3.92
N PHE A 114 1.72 15.96 -4.29
CA PHE A 114 0.95 15.72 -5.52
C PHE A 114 -0.52 15.37 -5.26
N GLY A 115 -0.98 15.39 -4.01
CA GLY A 115 -2.34 14.98 -3.65
C GLY A 115 -3.43 15.70 -4.44
N GLU A 116 -3.24 16.98 -4.75
CA GLU A 116 -4.22 17.77 -5.49
C GLU A 116 -4.36 17.37 -6.96
N VAL A 117 -3.31 16.83 -7.56
CA VAL A 117 -3.30 16.46 -8.99
C VAL A 117 -3.66 14.99 -9.24
N ILE A 118 -3.82 14.19 -8.18
CA ILE A 118 -4.22 12.80 -8.31
C ILE A 118 -5.70 12.72 -8.66
N ARG A 119 -6.03 11.93 -9.69
CA ARG A 119 -7.41 11.67 -10.11
C ARG A 119 -7.78 10.22 -9.82
N THR A 120 -9.03 10.00 -9.42
CA THR A 120 -9.56 8.67 -9.08
C THR A 120 -10.54 8.14 -10.11
N ASN A 121 -10.79 8.89 -11.15
CA ASN A 121 -11.71 8.52 -12.23
C ASN A 121 -11.12 8.75 -13.62
#